data_0ab347476b85c30fe6e6370d470ba8c2
#
_entry.id   0ab347476b85c30fe6e6370d470ba8c2
#
_cell.length_a   1.000
_cell.length_b   1.000
_cell.length_c   1.000
_cell.angle_alpha   90.00
_cell.angle_beta   90.00
_cell.angle_gamma   90.00
#
_symmetry.space_group_name_H-M   'P 1'
#
loop_
_entity.id
_entity.type
_entity.pdbx_description
1 polymer ?
#
loop_
_entity_poly.entity_id
_entity_poly.type
_entity_poly.pdbx_seq_one_letter_code
_entity_poly.pdbx_strand_id
1 'polypeptide(L)'
;GPENIAAVAKKYGAKMIHISTDYVFDGTGNTPRTEDMPVAPIGVYGVTKADGEKAVAATTKEYYILRTAWLYGWAGKNFVYTMIRAMNTHDAVK
;
A
#
# COMPACT_ATOMS: atom_id res chain seq x y z
N GLY A 1 0.01 1.36 15.14
CA GLY A 1 0.38 1.35 13.81
C GLY A 1 1.37 2.40 13.33
N PRO A 2 1.16 2.92 12.13
CA PRO A 2 2.15 3.81 11.49
C PRO A 2 2.39 5.12 12.26
N GLU A 3 1.41 5.61 12.99
CA GLU A 3 1.55 6.82 13.79
C GLU A 3 2.64 6.67 14.86
N ASN A 4 2.68 5.53 15.55
CA ASN A 4 3.68 5.27 16.59
C ASN A 4 5.10 5.22 15.99
N ILE A 5 5.24 4.61 14.84
CA ILE A 5 6.53 4.53 14.13
C ILE A 5 6.95 5.92 13.66
N ALA A 6 6.02 6.71 13.13
CA ALA A 6 6.28 8.07 12.69
C ALA A 6 6.72 8.97 13.85
N ALA A 7 6.10 8.82 15.02
CA ALA A 7 6.47 9.58 16.22
C ALA A 7 7.90 9.27 16.66
N VAL A 8 8.30 7.99 16.66
CA VAL A 8 9.66 7.57 17.00
C VAL A 8 10.65 8.07 15.95
N ALA A 9 10.32 7.96 14.65
CA ALA A 9 11.18 8.46 13.58
C ALA A 9 11.45 9.97 13.74
N LYS A 10 10.39 10.73 14.03
CA LYS A 10 10.51 12.17 14.27
C LYS A 10 11.42 12.47 15.47
N LYS A 11 11.26 11.73 16.56
CA LYS A 11 12.04 11.92 17.78
C LYS A 11 13.56 11.77 17.52
N TYR A 12 13.94 10.84 16.65
CA TYR A 12 15.35 10.56 16.34
C TYR A 12 15.81 11.22 15.04
N GLY A 13 15.00 12.06 14.40
CA GLY A 13 15.39 12.73 13.16
C GLY A 13 15.54 11.78 11.97
N ALA A 14 14.90 10.63 12.00
CA ALA A 14 14.98 9.62 10.93
C ALA A 14 13.91 9.89 9.87
N LYS A 15 14.23 9.55 8.62
CA LYS A 15 13.25 9.53 7.53
C LYS A 15 12.44 8.25 7.60
N MET A 16 11.14 8.35 7.34
CA MET A 16 10.23 7.20 7.35
C MET A 16 9.78 6.87 5.95
N ILE A 17 9.84 5.59 5.60
CA ILE A 17 9.21 5.06 4.38
C ILE A 17 8.05 4.18 4.82
N HIS A 18 6.84 4.54 4.41
CA HIS A 18 5.62 3.82 4.75
C HIS A 18 5.04 3.16 3.49
N ILE A 19 4.78 1.86 3.58
CA ILE A 19 4.20 1.10 2.48
C ILE A 19 2.69 1.15 2.61
N SER A 20 2.03 1.67 1.58
CA SER A 20 0.58 1.76 1.49
C SER A 20 0.07 0.95 0.30
N THR A 21 -1.12 1.24 -0.18
CA THR A 21 -1.82 0.42 -1.16
C THR A 21 -2.60 1.28 -2.15
N ASP A 22 -2.87 0.72 -3.32
CA ASP A 22 -3.77 1.31 -4.31
C ASP A 22 -5.23 1.32 -3.84
N TYR A 23 -5.60 0.51 -2.85
CA TYR A 23 -6.96 0.51 -2.28
C TYR A 23 -7.35 1.82 -1.59
N VAL A 24 -6.44 2.77 -1.44
CA VAL A 24 -6.79 4.12 -1.00
C VAL A 24 -7.58 4.89 -2.07
N PHE A 25 -7.57 4.41 -3.31
CA PHE A 25 -8.40 4.94 -4.40
C PHE A 25 -9.68 4.12 -4.56
N ASP A 26 -10.67 4.69 -5.23
CA ASP A 26 -11.98 4.06 -5.41
C ASP A 26 -12.01 2.96 -6.48
N GLY A 27 -10.96 2.82 -7.27
CA GLY A 27 -10.88 1.80 -8.31
C GLY A 27 -11.61 2.15 -9.60
N THR A 28 -12.20 3.33 -9.71
CA THR A 28 -12.91 3.75 -10.92
C THR A 28 -11.95 4.38 -11.94
N GLY A 29 -12.37 4.36 -13.21
CA GLY A 29 -11.61 4.97 -14.30
C GLY A 29 -10.51 4.07 -14.84
N ASN A 30 -9.99 4.45 -16.01
CA ASN A 30 -8.97 3.70 -16.72
C ASN A 30 -7.64 4.47 -16.86
N THR A 31 -7.54 5.66 -16.27
CA THR A 31 -6.34 6.46 -16.31
C THR A 31 -5.37 6.07 -15.19
N PRO A 32 -4.06 6.13 -15.42
CA PRO A 32 -3.10 5.92 -14.35
C PRO A 32 -3.33 6.90 -13.18
N ARG A 33 -3.18 6.39 -11.96
CA ARG A 33 -3.29 7.22 -10.76
C ARG A 33 -1.97 7.91 -10.48
N THR A 34 -2.03 9.21 -10.24
CA THR A 34 -0.87 10.01 -9.86
C THR A 34 -0.82 10.20 -8.34
N GLU A 35 0.34 10.63 -7.85
CA GLU A 35 0.57 10.84 -6.41
C GLU A 35 -0.33 11.94 -5.85
N ASP A 36 -0.70 12.90 -6.67
CA ASP A 36 -1.48 14.08 -6.27
C ASP A 36 -2.99 13.83 -6.26
N MET A 37 -3.45 12.69 -6.78
CA MET A 37 -4.88 12.37 -6.81
C MET A 37 -5.42 12.17 -5.40
N PRO A 38 -6.63 12.74 -5.08
CA PRO A 38 -7.25 12.53 -3.78
C PRO A 38 -7.52 11.06 -3.51
N VAL A 39 -7.34 10.63 -2.27
CA VAL A 39 -7.72 9.28 -1.87
C VAL A 39 -9.25 9.20 -1.70
N ALA A 40 -9.82 8.07 -2.10
CA ALA A 40 -11.26 7.84 -2.00
C ALA A 40 -11.53 6.35 -1.75
N PRO A 41 -11.12 5.82 -0.58
CA PRO A 41 -11.24 4.39 -0.30
C PRO A 41 -12.70 3.99 -0.10
N ILE A 42 -13.06 2.80 -0.60
CA ILE A 42 -14.43 2.28 -0.49
C ILE A 42 -14.54 1.08 0.45
N GLY A 43 -13.44 0.45 0.83
CA GLY A 43 -13.43 -0.70 1.73
C GLY A 43 -12.72 -0.40 3.04
N VAL A 44 -12.95 -1.24 4.06
CA VAL A 44 -12.33 -1.07 5.38
C VAL A 44 -10.81 -1.06 5.30
N TYR A 45 -10.23 -1.98 4.53
CA TYR A 45 -8.78 -2.04 4.34
C TYR A 45 -8.23 -0.73 3.75
N GLY A 46 -8.89 -0.22 2.69
CA GLY A 46 -8.49 1.05 2.08
C GLY A 46 -8.63 2.23 3.04
N VAL A 47 -9.72 2.27 3.81
CA VAL A 47 -9.95 3.33 4.81
C VAL A 47 -8.86 3.33 5.87
N THR A 48 -8.53 2.16 6.43
CA THR A 48 -7.49 2.06 7.47
C THR A 48 -6.11 2.44 6.94
N LYS A 49 -5.79 2.06 5.70
CA LYS A 49 -4.52 2.42 5.08
C LYS A 49 -4.46 3.92 4.77
N ALA A 50 -5.56 4.51 4.29
CA ALA A 50 -5.62 5.96 4.06
C ALA A 50 -5.48 6.73 5.37
N ASP A 51 -6.10 6.27 6.45
CA ASP A 51 -5.95 6.88 7.78
C ASP A 51 -4.50 6.76 8.26
N GLY A 52 -3.83 5.65 8.00
CA GLY A 52 -2.41 5.48 8.30
C GLY A 52 -1.53 6.49 7.57
N GLU A 53 -1.80 6.73 6.27
CA GLU A 53 -1.08 7.75 5.50
C GLU A 53 -1.26 9.14 6.11
N LYS A 54 -2.48 9.49 6.48
CA LYS A 54 -2.78 10.78 7.12
C LYS A 54 -2.06 10.94 8.45
N ALA A 55 -2.04 9.87 9.26
CA ALA A 55 -1.37 9.87 10.56
C ALA A 55 0.14 10.10 10.40
N VAL A 56 0.77 9.44 9.43
CA VAL A 56 2.20 9.64 9.14
C VAL A 56 2.48 11.08 8.73
N ALA A 57 1.69 11.62 7.80
CA ALA A 57 1.86 12.98 7.31
C ALA A 57 1.64 14.03 8.40
N ALA A 58 0.73 13.78 9.35
CA ALA A 58 0.45 14.69 10.46
C ALA A 58 1.54 14.63 11.54
N THR A 59 2.23 13.49 11.67
CA THR A 59 3.18 13.25 12.77
C THR A 59 4.59 13.69 12.41
N THR A 60 5.04 13.45 11.18
CA THR A 60 6.40 13.80 10.74
C THR A 60 6.38 14.46 9.37
N LYS A 61 7.40 15.30 9.09
CA LYS A 61 7.58 15.91 7.77
C LYS A 61 8.60 15.13 6.93
N GLU A 62 9.37 14.24 7.53
CA GLU A 62 10.43 13.47 6.89
C GLU A 62 9.91 12.07 6.55
N TYR A 63 9.06 11.97 5.52
CA TYR A 63 8.45 10.69 5.17
C TYR A 63 8.30 10.53 3.65
N TYR A 64 8.20 9.24 3.25
CA TYR A 64 7.77 8.84 1.91
C TYR A 64 6.67 7.80 2.06
N ILE A 65 5.61 7.92 1.27
CA ILE A 65 4.51 6.94 1.23
C ILE A 65 4.54 6.28 -0.13
N LEU A 66 4.81 4.96 -0.15
CA LEU A 66 4.86 4.16 -1.37
C LEU A 66 3.58 3.33 -1.47
N ARG A 67 2.75 3.64 -2.45
CA ARG A 67 1.52 2.89 -2.74
C ARG A 67 1.83 1.80 -3.74
N THR A 68 1.50 0.57 -3.40
CA THR A 68 1.79 -0.59 -4.24
C THR A 68 0.51 -1.38 -4.53
N ALA A 69 0.53 -2.13 -5.63
CA ALA A 69 -0.53 -3.06 -6.00
C ALA A 69 0.11 -4.37 -6.43
N TRP A 70 -0.49 -5.49 -6.03
CA TRP A 70 -0.03 -6.83 -6.43
C TRP A 70 1.46 -7.04 -6.16
N LEU A 71 1.93 -6.62 -5.00
CA LEU A 71 3.33 -6.72 -4.61
C LEU A 71 3.82 -8.16 -4.72
N TYR A 72 4.98 -8.35 -5.37
CA TYR A 72 5.56 -9.68 -5.55
C TYR A 72 7.08 -9.62 -5.42
N GLY A 73 7.68 -10.79 -5.17
CA GLY A 73 9.12 -10.92 -5.04
C GLY A 73 9.52 -12.39 -4.90
N TRP A 74 10.80 -12.63 -4.69
CA TRP A 74 11.30 -13.99 -4.57
C TRP A 74 10.86 -14.69 -3.29
N ALA A 75 10.58 -13.94 -2.23
CA ALA A 75 10.22 -14.49 -0.93
C ALA A 75 8.74 -14.24 -0.62
N GLY A 76 8.14 -15.13 0.18
CA GLY A 76 6.77 -15.00 0.64
C GLY A 76 5.73 -15.39 -0.41
N LYS A 77 4.46 -15.26 -0.02
CA LYS A 77 3.32 -15.53 -0.91
C LYS A 77 2.99 -14.28 -1.71
N ASN A 78 2.67 -14.45 -2.99
CA ASN A 78 2.24 -13.37 -3.84
C ASN A 78 1.41 -13.89 -5.01
N PHE A 79 0.79 -12.97 -5.74
CA PHE A 79 -0.09 -13.31 -6.87
C PHE A 79 0.65 -14.10 -7.95
N VAL A 80 1.89 -13.72 -8.29
CA VAL A 80 2.66 -14.38 -9.35
C VAL A 80 2.89 -15.85 -9.01
N TYR A 81 3.37 -16.16 -7.80
CA TYR A 81 3.58 -17.54 -7.38
C TYR A 81 2.28 -18.33 -7.27
N THR A 82 1.20 -17.68 -6.82
CA THR A 82 -0.11 -18.32 -6.75
C THR A 82 -0.61 -18.70 -8.14
N MET A 83 -0.46 -17.81 -9.13
CA MET A 83 -0.85 -18.12 -10.51
C MET A 83 0.00 -19.22 -11.14
N ILE A 84 1.31 -19.20 -10.90
CA ILE A 84 2.20 -20.26 -11.39
C ILE A 84 1.78 -21.61 -10.80
N ARG A 85 1.51 -21.70 -9.51
CA ARG A 85 1.04 -22.90 -8.85
C ARG A 85 -0.29 -23.37 -9.44
N ALA A 86 -1.24 -22.46 -9.62
CA ALA A 86 -2.55 -22.80 -10.18
C ALA A 86 -2.44 -23.33 -11.60
N MET A 87 -1.59 -22.74 -12.44
CA MET A 87 -1.36 -23.20 -13.81
C MET A 87 -0.70 -24.58 -13.87
N ASN A 88 0.14 -24.92 -12.89
CA ASN A 88 0.81 -26.22 -12.81
C ASN A 88 -0.11 -27.35 -12.29
N THR A 89 -1.17 -27.02 -11.56
CA THR A 89 -2.06 -27.97 -10.90
C THR A 89 -3.44 -28.08 -11.54
N HIS A 90 -3.79 -27.14 -12.43
CA HIS A 90 -5.10 -27.10 -13.08
C HIS A 90 -4.95 -26.95 -14.59
N ASP A 91 -5.87 -27.55 -15.36
CA ASP A 91 -5.88 -27.42 -16.82
C ASP A 91 -6.21 -26.00 -17.27
N ALA A 92 -6.99 -25.27 -16.47
CA ALA A 92 -7.35 -23.89 -16.74
C ALA A 92 -7.41 -23.07 -15.43
N VAL A 93 -7.02 -21.80 -15.51
CA VAL A 93 -7.06 -20.86 -14.39
C VAL A 93 -8.01 -19.71 -14.74
N LYS A 94 -8.94 -19.42 -13.84
CA LYS A 94 -9.88 -18.33 -13.97
C LYS A 94 -9.61 -17.20 -12.98
#